data_291ced4105c0ef889fa1c398aee2bfae
#
_entry.id   291ced4105c0ef889fa1c398aee2bfae
#
_cell.length_a   1.000
_cell.length_b   1.000
_cell.length_c   1.000
_cell.angle_alpha   90.00
_cell.angle_beta   90.00
_cell.angle_gamma   90.00
#
_symmetry.space_group_name_H-M   'P 1'
#
loop_
_entity.id
_entity.type
_entity.pdbx_description
1 polymer ?
#
loop_
_entity_poly.entity_id
_entity_poly.type
_entity_poly.pdbx_seq_one_letter_code
_entity_poly.pdbx_strand_id
1 'polypeptide(L)'
;VGLSKPLPGSTQPARPLPEFSPGAGLDQHLPHYLGALASRPLIEKAAAGEGLINASPAQLQANSERGVLRRVPTVGTINQLPFLSLPLEMVRLALGGGAVVPESGSHGMTAIRIGDYRLPTQANGEVLLHFGRANANYYLSAADVLAGEHPTEIFDGRFVIIGFNSTGLQDRIITPLGESLPGIDVHVQVIESLLESHALQRPEWMRHVETATLLAGGLLLIALIPVLRPRYAVASFTALSLLLVAGGYLAFFAGRWLFDGVSQILLLAPVFILLLGNTLIAADSRRREAELQLQRSREDAARVAGELYAARRIQMGMLPNPKMIFADERRCSIAALLEPAQAVGGDYYDCFMLDEQRLCLAIGDVSGKGVPASLFMAISKTLTGTLT
;
A
#
# COMPACT_ATOMS: atom_id res chain seq x y z
N VAL A 1 -37.63 -23.09 -2.74
CA VAL A 1 -36.73 -22.51 -1.73
C VAL A 1 -36.01 -23.63 -1.02
N GLY A 2 -34.67 -23.65 -1.11
CA GLY A 2 -33.86 -24.60 -0.33
C GLY A 2 -33.86 -24.25 1.16
N LEU A 3 -33.92 -25.20 2.04
CA LEU A 3 -33.99 -25.01 3.48
C LEU A 3 -32.67 -25.43 4.14
N SER A 4 -32.12 -24.57 4.98
CA SER A 4 -30.96 -24.85 5.82
C SER A 4 -31.29 -25.75 7.03
N LYS A 5 -32.58 -25.83 7.40
CA LYS A 5 -33.13 -26.75 8.40
C LYS A 5 -34.39 -27.40 7.84
N PRO A 6 -34.60 -28.70 8.06
CA PRO A 6 -35.84 -29.37 7.61
C PRO A 6 -37.03 -28.77 8.39
N LEU A 7 -38.07 -28.37 7.67
CA LEU A 7 -39.35 -27.95 8.25
C LEU A 7 -40.36 -29.09 8.10
N PRO A 8 -41.32 -29.21 9.04
CA PRO A 8 -42.45 -30.12 8.84
C PRO A 8 -43.17 -29.75 7.54
N GLY A 9 -43.35 -30.74 6.64
CA GLY A 9 -43.96 -30.57 5.33
C GLY A 9 -43.00 -30.15 4.20
N SER A 10 -41.68 -30.06 4.45
CA SER A 10 -40.71 -29.89 3.36
C SER A 10 -40.71 -31.11 2.44
N THR A 11 -40.85 -30.88 1.14
CA THR A 11 -40.88 -31.92 0.11
C THR A 11 -39.64 -31.86 -0.74
N GLN A 12 -39.29 -32.97 -1.39
CA GLN A 12 -38.31 -32.93 -2.47
C GLN A 12 -38.96 -32.30 -3.69
N PRO A 13 -38.27 -31.37 -4.38
CA PRO A 13 -38.68 -30.91 -5.69
C PRO A 13 -38.77 -32.07 -6.66
N ALA A 14 -39.77 -32.10 -7.52
CA ALA A 14 -40.07 -33.24 -8.35
C ALA A 14 -39.05 -33.49 -9.50
N ARG A 15 -38.24 -32.48 -9.86
CA ARG A 15 -37.37 -32.53 -11.03
C ARG A 15 -35.94 -32.12 -10.73
N PRO A 16 -35.05 -33.04 -10.29
CA PRO A 16 -33.62 -32.77 -10.30
C PRO A 16 -33.11 -32.66 -11.74
N LEU A 17 -31.95 -32.04 -11.91
CA LEU A 17 -31.29 -31.94 -13.22
C LEU A 17 -30.99 -33.33 -13.79
N PRO A 18 -31.54 -33.73 -14.94
CA PRO A 18 -31.45 -35.09 -15.45
C PRO A 18 -30.03 -35.51 -15.88
N GLU A 19 -29.13 -34.61 -16.16
CA GLU A 19 -27.81 -34.91 -16.71
C GLU A 19 -26.64 -34.10 -16.06
N PHE A 20 -26.88 -33.52 -14.89
CA PHE A 20 -25.82 -32.88 -14.16
C PHE A 20 -25.00 -33.89 -13.40
N SER A 21 -23.88 -34.35 -13.98
CA SER A 21 -22.90 -35.16 -13.28
C SER A 21 -21.81 -34.19 -12.74
N PRO A 22 -21.87 -33.85 -11.46
CA PRO A 22 -20.70 -33.19 -10.87
C PRO A 22 -19.54 -34.16 -10.95
N GLY A 23 -18.41 -33.73 -11.52
CA GLY A 23 -17.18 -34.53 -11.49
C GLY A 23 -16.84 -34.90 -10.03
N ALA A 24 -16.16 -36.00 -9.81
CA ALA A 24 -15.82 -36.50 -8.47
C ALA A 24 -15.19 -35.40 -7.59
N GLY A 25 -15.86 -35.07 -6.49
CA GLY A 25 -15.41 -34.03 -5.53
C GLY A 25 -16.08 -32.65 -5.65
N LEU A 26 -16.88 -32.39 -6.67
CA LEU A 26 -17.57 -31.10 -6.81
C LEU A 26 -18.69 -30.93 -5.76
N ASP A 27 -19.32 -32.04 -5.39
CA ASP A 27 -20.43 -32.05 -4.43
C ASP A 27 -20.08 -31.44 -3.07
N GLN A 28 -18.82 -31.54 -2.65
CA GLN A 28 -18.37 -31.04 -1.35
C GLN A 28 -18.29 -29.50 -1.30
N HIS A 29 -18.30 -28.83 -2.43
CA HIS A 29 -18.14 -27.37 -2.53
C HIS A 29 -19.45 -26.64 -2.79
N LEU A 30 -20.48 -27.36 -3.28
CA LEU A 30 -21.78 -26.77 -3.61
C LEU A 30 -22.60 -26.48 -2.34
N PRO A 31 -23.47 -25.46 -2.37
CA PRO A 31 -24.42 -25.20 -1.28
C PRO A 31 -25.36 -26.40 -1.06
N HIS A 32 -25.41 -26.91 0.16
CA HIS A 32 -26.28 -28.02 0.55
C HIS A 32 -27.52 -27.51 1.27
N TYR A 33 -28.67 -28.01 0.87
CA TYR A 33 -29.95 -27.76 1.49
C TYR A 33 -30.54 -29.07 2.02
N LEU A 34 -31.05 -29.07 3.24
CA LEU A 34 -31.62 -30.24 3.91
C LEU A 34 -33.07 -30.54 3.50
N GLY A 35 -33.68 -29.64 2.75
CA GLY A 35 -35.03 -29.74 2.26
C GLY A 35 -35.42 -28.61 1.35
N ALA A 36 -36.60 -28.62 0.80
CA ALA A 36 -37.12 -27.52 -0.02
C ALA A 36 -38.60 -27.26 0.30
N LEU A 37 -38.99 -26.01 0.08
CA LEU A 37 -40.41 -25.64 -0.08
C LEU A 37 -40.68 -25.61 -1.58
N ALA A 38 -41.46 -26.58 -2.04
CA ALA A 38 -41.90 -26.63 -3.42
C ALA A 38 -43.06 -25.67 -3.69
N SER A 39 -43.29 -25.38 -4.96
CA SER A 39 -44.49 -24.67 -5.42
C SER A 39 -45.75 -25.45 -5.12
N ARG A 40 -46.93 -24.85 -5.25
CA ARG A 40 -48.20 -25.56 -5.16
C ARG A 40 -48.28 -26.62 -6.25
N PRO A 41 -48.82 -27.82 -5.98
CA PRO A 41 -48.84 -28.95 -6.95
C PRO A 41 -49.47 -28.63 -8.31
N LEU A 42 -50.40 -27.65 -8.35
CA LEU A 42 -51.00 -27.21 -9.57
C LEU A 42 -50.02 -26.45 -10.47
N ILE A 43 -49.19 -25.60 -9.85
CA ILE A 43 -48.16 -24.80 -10.55
C ILE A 43 -47.01 -25.74 -10.94
N GLU A 44 -46.57 -26.59 -10.05
CA GLU A 44 -45.49 -27.54 -10.28
C GLU A 44 -45.78 -28.48 -11.49
N LYS A 45 -47.01 -28.98 -11.60
CA LYS A 45 -47.41 -29.80 -12.74
C LYS A 45 -47.48 -29.05 -14.09
N ALA A 46 -47.78 -27.76 -14.06
CA ALA A 46 -47.86 -26.92 -15.25
C ALA A 46 -46.52 -26.32 -15.66
N ALA A 47 -45.56 -26.27 -14.77
CA ALA A 47 -44.26 -25.68 -15.01
C ALA A 47 -43.39 -26.55 -15.95
N ALA A 48 -42.65 -25.88 -16.87
CA ALA A 48 -41.68 -26.55 -17.73
C ALA A 48 -40.40 -26.96 -16.96
N GLY A 49 -40.10 -26.29 -15.87
CA GLY A 49 -38.94 -26.57 -14.99
C GLY A 49 -39.06 -25.92 -13.64
N GLU A 50 -38.12 -26.25 -12.75
CA GLU A 50 -38.03 -25.76 -11.37
C GLU A 50 -36.62 -25.31 -11.06
N GLY A 51 -36.47 -24.16 -10.39
CA GLY A 51 -35.18 -23.62 -9.99
C GLY A 51 -35.18 -23.10 -8.56
N LEU A 52 -34.00 -23.12 -7.94
CA LEU A 52 -33.77 -22.52 -6.62
C LEU A 52 -33.82 -21.01 -6.69
N ILE A 53 -34.63 -20.40 -5.82
CA ILE A 53 -34.73 -18.93 -5.71
C ILE A 53 -33.85 -18.36 -4.58
N ASN A 54 -33.04 -19.19 -3.95
CA ASN A 54 -32.18 -18.78 -2.85
C ASN A 54 -31.01 -17.91 -3.34
N ALA A 55 -30.96 -16.69 -2.89
CA ALA A 55 -29.75 -15.90 -2.93
C ALA A 55 -28.93 -16.20 -1.66
N SER A 56 -28.23 -17.33 -1.65
CA SER A 56 -27.32 -17.79 -0.59
C SER A 56 -27.78 -17.57 0.87
N PRO A 57 -28.54 -18.54 1.46
CA PRO A 57 -29.02 -18.41 2.84
C PRO A 57 -27.93 -18.53 3.90
N ALA A 58 -26.86 -19.28 3.64
CA ALA A 58 -25.76 -19.45 4.60
C ALA A 58 -24.88 -18.19 4.72
N GLN A 59 -24.79 -17.40 3.67
CA GLN A 59 -23.98 -16.20 3.64
C GLN A 59 -24.68 -14.96 4.21
N LEU A 60 -26.00 -14.93 4.15
CA LEU A 60 -26.77 -13.87 4.82
C LEU A 60 -26.63 -13.95 6.36
N GLN A 61 -26.26 -15.12 6.90
CA GLN A 61 -26.13 -15.31 8.36
C GLN A 61 -24.69 -15.38 8.85
N ALA A 62 -23.72 -15.86 8.05
CA ALA A 62 -22.37 -16.16 8.56
C ALA A 62 -21.26 -15.23 8.06
N ASN A 63 -21.35 -14.69 6.85
CA ASN A 63 -20.25 -13.96 6.22
C ASN A 63 -20.67 -12.67 5.48
N SER A 64 -21.91 -12.23 5.61
CA SER A 64 -22.28 -10.95 5.01
C SER A 64 -21.67 -9.82 5.84
N GLU A 65 -20.56 -9.33 5.40
CA GLU A 65 -20.16 -7.98 5.76
C GLU A 65 -21.36 -7.05 5.52
N ARG A 66 -22.18 -6.87 6.56
CA ARG A 66 -23.32 -5.96 6.59
C ARG A 66 -24.49 -6.26 5.63
N GLY A 67 -24.77 -7.52 5.28
CA GLY A 67 -25.93 -7.86 4.44
C GLY A 67 -25.82 -7.49 2.95
N VAL A 68 -24.63 -7.15 2.44
CA VAL A 68 -24.41 -6.81 1.02
C VAL A 68 -24.25 -8.08 0.19
N LEU A 69 -25.14 -8.27 -0.78
CA LEU A 69 -25.10 -9.41 -1.70
C LEU A 69 -24.09 -9.14 -2.83
N ARG A 70 -23.08 -10.00 -2.97
CA ARG A 70 -22.09 -9.95 -4.04
C ARG A 70 -22.05 -11.20 -4.90
N ARG A 71 -22.56 -12.30 -4.38
CA ARG A 71 -22.48 -13.64 -4.97
C ARG A 71 -23.80 -14.34 -4.88
N VAL A 72 -24.11 -15.13 -5.90
CA VAL A 72 -25.34 -15.91 -5.98
C VAL A 72 -24.99 -17.33 -6.40
N PRO A 73 -25.54 -18.37 -5.76
CA PRO A 73 -25.33 -19.74 -6.18
C PRO A 73 -25.99 -19.99 -7.53
N THR A 74 -25.30 -20.69 -8.39
CA THR A 74 -25.82 -21.13 -9.69
C THR A 74 -26.44 -22.51 -9.61
N VAL A 75 -25.89 -23.35 -8.74
CA VAL A 75 -26.35 -24.71 -8.45
C VAL A 75 -26.35 -24.89 -6.94
N GLY A 76 -27.33 -25.66 -6.45
CA GLY A 76 -27.37 -26.14 -5.09
C GLY A 76 -27.79 -27.59 -5.06
N THR A 77 -27.52 -28.30 -3.98
CA THR A 77 -27.93 -29.69 -3.81
C THR A 77 -28.99 -29.79 -2.73
N ILE A 78 -30.03 -30.60 -2.99
CA ILE A 78 -31.05 -31.01 -2.03
C ILE A 78 -31.02 -32.52 -1.93
N ASN A 79 -30.74 -33.06 -0.76
CA ASN A 79 -30.57 -34.53 -0.56
C ASN A 79 -29.60 -35.12 -1.58
N GLN A 80 -28.47 -34.46 -1.84
CA GLN A 80 -27.42 -34.86 -2.80
C GLN A 80 -27.82 -34.77 -4.28
N LEU A 81 -29.04 -34.35 -4.60
CA LEU A 81 -29.47 -34.11 -5.97
C LEU A 81 -29.23 -32.65 -6.37
N PRO A 82 -28.63 -32.39 -7.52
CA PRO A 82 -28.35 -31.05 -7.98
C PRO A 82 -29.59 -30.35 -8.58
N PHE A 83 -29.74 -29.07 -8.26
CA PHE A 83 -30.78 -28.18 -8.76
C PHE A 83 -30.14 -26.86 -9.23
N LEU A 84 -30.55 -26.36 -10.40
CA LEU A 84 -30.16 -25.05 -10.86
C LEU A 84 -30.83 -23.93 -10.06
N SER A 85 -30.21 -22.81 -9.99
CA SER A 85 -30.90 -21.58 -9.62
C SER A 85 -31.96 -21.20 -10.67
N LEU A 86 -33.03 -20.54 -10.23
CA LEU A 86 -34.15 -20.17 -11.10
C LEU A 86 -33.69 -19.44 -12.39
N PRO A 87 -32.80 -18.41 -12.34
CA PRO A 87 -32.37 -17.73 -13.56
C PRO A 87 -31.65 -18.66 -14.56
N LEU A 88 -30.83 -19.58 -14.07
CA LEU A 88 -30.14 -20.53 -14.95
C LEU A 88 -31.12 -21.53 -15.58
N GLU A 89 -32.09 -22.03 -14.81
CA GLU A 89 -33.13 -22.91 -15.35
C GLU A 89 -34.00 -22.21 -16.39
N MET A 90 -34.35 -20.94 -16.18
CA MET A 90 -35.07 -20.13 -17.15
C MET A 90 -34.30 -20.00 -18.48
N VAL A 91 -33.00 -19.70 -18.41
CA VAL A 91 -32.16 -19.61 -19.62
C VAL A 91 -32.01 -20.98 -20.27
N ARG A 92 -31.82 -22.07 -19.52
CA ARG A 92 -31.74 -23.44 -20.04
C ARG A 92 -32.99 -23.79 -20.86
N LEU A 93 -34.17 -23.52 -20.30
CA LEU A 93 -35.47 -23.79 -20.97
C LEU A 93 -35.64 -22.91 -22.20
N ALA A 94 -35.31 -21.66 -22.16
CA ALA A 94 -35.37 -20.74 -23.32
C ALA A 94 -34.47 -21.20 -24.48
N LEU A 95 -33.34 -21.88 -24.15
CA LEU A 95 -32.43 -22.46 -25.15
C LEU A 95 -32.84 -23.89 -25.60
N GLY A 96 -34.05 -24.31 -25.30
CA GLY A 96 -34.58 -25.63 -25.71
C GLY A 96 -34.33 -26.77 -24.73
N GLY A 97 -33.98 -26.50 -23.49
CA GLY A 97 -33.90 -27.51 -22.44
C GLY A 97 -32.63 -28.39 -22.48
N GLY A 98 -31.57 -27.94 -23.11
CA GLY A 98 -30.33 -28.71 -23.27
C GLY A 98 -29.60 -29.04 -21.95
N ALA A 99 -28.53 -29.81 -22.05
CA ALA A 99 -27.68 -30.19 -20.91
C ALA A 99 -26.95 -29.00 -20.31
N VAL A 100 -26.77 -29.06 -18.99
CA VAL A 100 -25.93 -28.11 -18.25
C VAL A 100 -24.62 -28.77 -17.92
N VAL A 101 -23.52 -28.20 -18.38
CA VAL A 101 -22.18 -28.74 -18.24
C VAL A 101 -21.37 -27.91 -17.25
N PRO A 102 -21.09 -28.46 -16.04
CA PRO A 102 -20.16 -27.83 -15.12
C PRO A 102 -18.73 -28.01 -15.63
N GLU A 103 -17.96 -26.91 -15.67
CA GLU A 103 -16.52 -26.93 -15.92
C GLU A 103 -15.80 -26.94 -14.58
N SER A 104 -14.90 -27.90 -14.36
CA SER A 104 -14.18 -28.07 -13.10
C SER A 104 -12.71 -27.76 -13.27
N GLY A 105 -12.11 -27.11 -12.28
CA GLY A 105 -10.68 -26.90 -12.14
C GLY A 105 -10.10 -27.76 -11.01
N SER A 106 -8.87 -27.48 -10.61
CA SER A 106 -8.15 -28.19 -9.55
C SER A 106 -8.78 -28.06 -8.16
N HIS A 107 -9.55 -26.98 -7.92
CA HIS A 107 -10.06 -26.61 -6.60
C HIS A 107 -11.60 -26.46 -6.56
N GLY A 108 -12.31 -26.92 -7.58
CA GLY A 108 -13.75 -26.80 -7.65
C GLY A 108 -14.28 -26.38 -9.03
N MET A 109 -15.46 -25.80 -9.05
CA MET A 109 -16.09 -25.33 -10.28
C MET A 109 -15.40 -24.07 -10.81
N THR A 110 -15.27 -23.96 -12.14
CA THR A 110 -14.71 -22.76 -12.80
C THR A 110 -15.73 -22.04 -13.66
N ALA A 111 -16.69 -22.76 -14.20
CA ALA A 111 -17.79 -22.22 -14.98
C ALA A 111 -18.96 -23.19 -15.08
N ILE A 112 -20.12 -22.68 -15.49
CA ILE A 112 -21.25 -23.46 -15.97
C ILE A 112 -21.51 -23.08 -17.44
N ARG A 113 -21.72 -24.09 -18.28
CA ARG A 113 -22.08 -23.89 -19.67
C ARG A 113 -23.49 -24.39 -19.94
N ILE A 114 -24.28 -23.57 -20.62
CA ILE A 114 -25.63 -23.84 -21.08
C ILE A 114 -25.68 -23.50 -22.57
N GLY A 115 -25.67 -24.49 -23.44
CA GLY A 115 -25.50 -24.31 -24.88
C GLY A 115 -24.19 -23.57 -25.19
N ASP A 116 -24.27 -22.44 -25.90
CA ASP A 116 -23.13 -21.60 -26.26
C ASP A 116 -22.72 -20.58 -25.14
N TYR A 117 -23.55 -20.44 -24.13
CA TYR A 117 -23.32 -19.51 -23.04
C TYR A 117 -22.44 -20.12 -21.95
N ARG A 118 -21.42 -19.39 -21.55
CA ARG A 118 -20.49 -19.75 -20.49
C ARG A 118 -20.53 -18.73 -19.36
N LEU A 119 -20.95 -19.16 -18.18
CA LEU A 119 -20.97 -18.34 -16.96
C LEU A 119 -19.81 -18.74 -16.04
N PRO A 120 -18.79 -17.88 -15.87
CA PRO A 120 -17.72 -18.14 -14.92
C PRO A 120 -18.25 -18.17 -13.47
N THR A 121 -17.80 -19.17 -12.69
CA THR A 121 -18.20 -19.34 -11.29
C THR A 121 -16.98 -19.33 -10.37
N GLN A 122 -17.23 -19.21 -9.09
CA GLN A 122 -16.26 -19.53 -8.05
C GLN A 122 -16.23 -21.05 -7.82
N ALA A 123 -15.22 -21.53 -7.08
CA ALA A 123 -15.04 -22.96 -6.79
C ALA A 123 -16.27 -23.63 -6.18
N ASN A 124 -17.09 -22.90 -5.43
CA ASN A 124 -18.33 -23.34 -4.80
C ASN A 124 -19.58 -23.18 -5.69
N GLY A 125 -19.41 -22.90 -6.98
CA GLY A 125 -20.53 -22.71 -7.91
C GLY A 125 -21.28 -21.38 -7.76
N GLU A 126 -20.76 -20.41 -7.05
CA GLU A 126 -21.33 -19.08 -6.98
C GLU A 126 -20.84 -18.19 -8.12
N VAL A 127 -21.70 -17.34 -8.64
CA VAL A 127 -21.35 -16.29 -9.59
C VAL A 127 -21.16 -14.95 -8.88
N LEU A 128 -20.14 -14.21 -9.28
CA LEU A 128 -19.92 -12.83 -8.86
C LEU A 128 -20.71 -11.92 -9.79
N LEU A 129 -21.70 -11.22 -9.22
CA LEU A 129 -22.56 -10.34 -10.00
C LEU A 129 -21.95 -8.95 -10.16
N HIS A 130 -22.03 -8.44 -11.38
CA HIS A 130 -21.83 -7.04 -11.68
C HIS A 130 -23.19 -6.34 -11.58
N PHE A 131 -23.50 -5.76 -10.43
CA PHE A 131 -24.77 -5.07 -10.23
C PHE A 131 -24.84 -3.78 -11.07
N GLY A 132 -25.82 -3.72 -11.96
CA GLY A 132 -26.27 -2.50 -12.60
C GLY A 132 -27.16 -1.66 -11.67
N ARG A 133 -27.39 -0.41 -12.03
CA ARG A 133 -28.40 0.41 -11.35
C ARG A 133 -29.80 -0.07 -11.69
N ALA A 134 -30.71 0.01 -10.72
CA ALA A 134 -32.12 -0.29 -10.95
C ALA A 134 -32.67 0.58 -12.10
N ASN A 135 -33.31 -0.05 -13.06
CA ASN A 135 -33.99 0.65 -14.16
C ASN A 135 -35.50 0.55 -13.97
N ALA A 136 -36.13 1.68 -13.65
CA ALA A 136 -37.58 1.76 -13.42
C ALA A 136 -38.41 1.26 -14.60
N ASN A 137 -37.87 1.33 -15.81
CA ASN A 137 -38.57 0.90 -17.02
C ASN A 137 -38.71 -0.63 -17.17
N TYR A 138 -38.04 -1.40 -16.32
CA TYR A 138 -38.14 -2.85 -16.30
C TYR A 138 -39.31 -3.38 -15.44
N TYR A 139 -39.97 -2.51 -14.70
CA TYR A 139 -41.08 -2.87 -13.84
C TYR A 139 -42.41 -2.51 -14.44
N LEU A 140 -43.27 -3.46 -14.50
CA LEU A 140 -44.67 -3.29 -14.90
C LEU A 140 -45.58 -3.74 -13.73
N SER A 141 -46.67 -2.98 -13.52
CA SER A 141 -47.66 -3.38 -12.55
C SER A 141 -48.42 -4.61 -13.03
N ALA A 142 -48.49 -5.66 -12.22
CA ALA A 142 -49.28 -6.83 -12.56
C ALA A 142 -50.78 -6.47 -12.75
N ALA A 143 -51.28 -5.49 -12.02
CA ALA A 143 -52.64 -5.01 -12.18
C ALA A 143 -52.90 -4.41 -13.59
N ASP A 144 -51.96 -3.59 -14.08
CA ASP A 144 -52.06 -2.93 -15.37
C ASP A 144 -51.94 -3.96 -16.51
N VAL A 145 -51.07 -4.97 -16.34
CA VAL A 145 -50.97 -6.10 -17.29
C VAL A 145 -52.27 -6.89 -17.35
N LEU A 146 -52.88 -7.19 -16.18
CA LEU A 146 -54.18 -7.89 -16.11
C LEU A 146 -55.35 -7.06 -16.66
N ALA A 147 -55.28 -5.73 -16.56
CA ALA A 147 -56.22 -4.80 -17.13
C ALA A 147 -56.05 -4.65 -18.66
N GLY A 148 -55.00 -5.22 -19.25
CA GLY A 148 -54.72 -5.09 -20.68
C GLY A 148 -54.18 -3.74 -21.11
N GLU A 149 -53.62 -2.96 -20.17
CA GLU A 149 -53.06 -1.63 -20.44
C GLU A 149 -51.72 -1.68 -21.19
N HIS A 150 -51.12 -2.87 -21.29
CA HIS A 150 -49.86 -3.09 -22.00
C HIS A 150 -50.05 -3.96 -23.24
N PRO A 151 -49.47 -3.61 -24.40
CA PRO A 151 -49.52 -4.42 -25.60
C PRO A 151 -48.73 -5.73 -25.39
N THR A 152 -49.22 -6.82 -25.95
CA THR A 152 -48.62 -8.17 -25.78
C THR A 152 -47.20 -8.25 -26.36
N GLU A 153 -46.89 -7.45 -27.37
CA GLU A 153 -45.60 -7.39 -28.07
C GLU A 153 -44.44 -7.02 -27.14
N ILE A 154 -44.72 -6.33 -26.03
CA ILE A 154 -43.66 -6.00 -25.07
C ILE A 154 -43.08 -7.21 -24.34
N PHE A 155 -43.79 -8.34 -24.33
CA PHE A 155 -43.38 -9.60 -23.70
C PHE A 155 -42.69 -10.55 -24.68
N ASP A 156 -42.79 -10.32 -25.98
CA ASP A 156 -42.28 -11.24 -27.00
C ASP A 156 -40.75 -11.33 -26.95
N GLY A 157 -40.24 -12.57 -26.85
CA GLY A 157 -38.81 -12.84 -26.80
C GLY A 157 -38.09 -12.36 -25.54
N ARG A 158 -38.83 -12.03 -24.49
CA ARG A 158 -38.26 -11.53 -23.22
C ARG A 158 -38.46 -12.51 -22.07
N PHE A 159 -37.51 -12.48 -21.12
CA PHE A 159 -37.72 -13.10 -19.83
C PHE A 159 -38.63 -12.22 -18.97
N VAL A 160 -39.74 -12.77 -18.51
CA VAL A 160 -40.68 -12.10 -17.62
C VAL A 160 -40.62 -12.78 -16.25
N ILE A 161 -40.30 -12.03 -15.23
CA ILE A 161 -40.22 -12.54 -13.85
C ILE A 161 -41.32 -11.89 -13.03
N ILE A 162 -42.15 -12.68 -12.39
CA ILE A 162 -43.26 -12.21 -11.55
C ILE A 162 -42.87 -12.36 -10.11
N GLY A 163 -42.93 -11.27 -9.35
CA GLY A 163 -42.55 -11.27 -7.92
C GLY A 163 -43.10 -10.05 -7.19
N PHE A 164 -42.80 -10.00 -5.90
CA PHE A 164 -43.24 -8.93 -5.04
C PHE A 164 -42.17 -7.84 -4.91
N ASN A 165 -42.56 -6.59 -5.06
CA ASN A 165 -41.70 -5.41 -4.86
C ASN A 165 -42.26 -4.52 -3.72
N SER A 166 -42.86 -5.11 -2.69
CA SER A 166 -43.43 -4.35 -1.59
C SER A 166 -42.40 -4.07 -0.49
N THR A 167 -42.38 -2.86 0.01
CA THR A 167 -41.50 -2.43 1.12
C THR A 167 -41.82 -3.12 2.47
N GLY A 168 -42.95 -3.81 2.58
CA GLY A 168 -43.35 -4.56 3.80
C GLY A 168 -42.92 -6.04 3.80
N LEU A 169 -42.44 -6.58 2.69
CA LEU A 169 -41.94 -7.94 2.61
C LEU A 169 -40.40 -7.90 2.79
N GLN A 170 -39.88 -8.80 3.65
CA GLN A 170 -38.46 -8.84 4.01
C GLN A 170 -37.50 -9.33 2.91
N ASP A 171 -37.93 -9.37 1.66
CA ASP A 171 -37.16 -9.85 0.51
C ASP A 171 -36.47 -8.68 -0.20
N ARG A 172 -35.70 -7.91 0.55
CA ARG A 172 -34.84 -6.85 0.00
C ARG A 172 -33.38 -7.14 0.29
N ILE A 173 -32.57 -6.92 -0.70
CA ILE A 173 -31.13 -7.09 -0.62
C ILE A 173 -30.43 -5.75 -0.73
N ILE A 174 -29.25 -5.64 -0.12
CA ILE A 174 -28.36 -4.49 -0.31
C ILE A 174 -27.31 -4.89 -1.34
N THR A 175 -27.17 -4.08 -2.39
CA THR A 175 -26.15 -4.27 -3.43
C THR A 175 -24.82 -3.65 -3.01
N PRO A 176 -23.70 -4.01 -3.66
CA PRO A 176 -22.41 -3.33 -3.46
C PRO A 176 -22.45 -1.83 -3.75
N LEU A 177 -23.42 -1.36 -4.52
CA LEU A 177 -23.63 0.07 -4.82
C LEU A 177 -24.35 0.82 -3.69
N GLY A 178 -24.76 0.10 -2.62
CA GLY A 178 -25.52 0.66 -1.50
C GLY A 178 -27.01 0.81 -1.77
N GLU A 179 -27.49 0.34 -2.91
CA GLU A 179 -28.91 0.35 -3.26
C GLU A 179 -29.64 -0.84 -2.64
N SER A 180 -30.88 -0.63 -2.23
CA SER A 180 -31.77 -1.70 -1.75
C SER A 180 -32.67 -2.14 -2.88
N LEU A 181 -32.44 -3.36 -3.40
CA LEU A 181 -33.22 -3.95 -4.48
C LEU A 181 -34.15 -5.06 -3.97
N PRO A 182 -35.28 -5.32 -4.62
CA PRO A 182 -36.08 -6.52 -4.41
C PRO A 182 -35.27 -7.79 -4.74
N GLY A 183 -35.52 -8.88 -4.04
CA GLY A 183 -34.84 -10.16 -4.31
C GLY A 183 -35.04 -10.68 -5.73
N ILE A 184 -36.16 -10.35 -6.36
CA ILE A 184 -36.45 -10.67 -7.75
C ILE A 184 -35.40 -10.08 -8.73
N ASP A 185 -34.87 -8.89 -8.45
CA ASP A 185 -33.89 -8.23 -9.32
C ASP A 185 -32.57 -9.00 -9.38
N VAL A 186 -32.25 -9.74 -8.35
CA VAL A 186 -31.06 -10.61 -8.36
C VAL A 186 -31.12 -11.62 -9.49
N HIS A 187 -32.31 -12.21 -9.72
CA HIS A 187 -32.52 -13.16 -10.79
C HIS A 187 -32.36 -12.52 -12.17
N VAL A 188 -32.85 -11.28 -12.33
CA VAL A 188 -32.63 -10.46 -13.57
C VAL A 188 -31.14 -10.26 -13.80
N GLN A 189 -30.41 -9.80 -12.77
CA GLN A 189 -28.97 -9.55 -12.87
C GLN A 189 -28.15 -10.80 -13.20
N VAL A 190 -28.58 -12.00 -12.72
CA VAL A 190 -27.94 -13.28 -13.10
C VAL A 190 -28.17 -13.57 -14.58
N ILE A 191 -29.40 -13.40 -15.08
CA ILE A 191 -29.74 -13.64 -16.49
C ILE A 191 -28.93 -12.67 -17.39
N GLU A 192 -28.93 -11.39 -17.08
CA GLU A 192 -28.15 -10.39 -17.81
C GLU A 192 -26.64 -10.73 -17.80
N SER A 193 -26.10 -11.12 -16.63
CA SER A 193 -24.69 -11.51 -16.51
C SER A 193 -24.32 -12.71 -17.38
N LEU A 194 -25.25 -13.64 -17.55
CA LEU A 194 -25.04 -14.81 -18.40
C LEU A 194 -25.13 -14.43 -19.89
N LEU A 195 -26.22 -13.74 -20.30
CA LEU A 195 -26.48 -13.44 -21.70
C LEU A 195 -25.46 -12.42 -22.28
N GLU A 196 -25.08 -11.44 -21.50
CA GLU A 196 -24.14 -10.40 -21.91
C GLU A 196 -22.68 -10.75 -21.62
N SER A 197 -22.42 -11.91 -21.03
CA SER A 197 -21.08 -12.31 -20.57
C SER A 197 -20.42 -11.28 -19.63
N HIS A 198 -21.25 -10.63 -18.80
CA HIS A 198 -20.83 -9.53 -17.90
C HIS A 198 -20.45 -9.98 -16.49
N ALA A 199 -20.37 -11.28 -16.23
CA ALA A 199 -19.99 -11.79 -14.91
C ALA A 199 -18.56 -11.42 -14.53
N LEU A 200 -18.38 -11.00 -13.28
CA LEU A 200 -17.08 -10.74 -12.72
C LEU A 200 -16.33 -12.05 -12.51
N GLN A 201 -15.04 -12.04 -12.78
CA GLN A 201 -14.21 -13.24 -12.69
C GLN A 201 -13.09 -13.03 -11.66
N ARG A 202 -12.85 -14.06 -10.87
CA ARG A 202 -11.66 -14.17 -10.05
C ARG A 202 -11.00 -15.52 -10.29
N PRO A 203 -10.24 -15.69 -11.39
CA PRO A 203 -9.57 -16.94 -11.72
C PRO A 203 -8.61 -17.37 -10.60
N GLU A 204 -8.37 -18.66 -10.46
CA GLU A 204 -7.48 -19.22 -9.42
C GLU A 204 -6.04 -18.64 -9.50
N TRP A 205 -5.56 -18.43 -10.72
CA TRP A 205 -4.23 -17.84 -10.93
C TRP A 205 -4.11 -16.39 -10.42
N MET A 206 -5.21 -15.66 -10.23
CA MET A 206 -5.19 -14.30 -9.72
C MET A 206 -4.58 -14.23 -8.32
N ARG A 207 -4.84 -15.23 -7.47
CA ARG A 207 -4.22 -15.33 -6.14
C ARG A 207 -2.69 -15.42 -6.22
N HIS A 208 -2.18 -16.16 -7.20
CA HIS A 208 -0.73 -16.27 -7.42
C HIS A 208 -0.13 -14.94 -7.90
N VAL A 209 -0.83 -14.22 -8.78
CA VAL A 209 -0.42 -12.88 -9.21
C VAL A 209 -0.44 -11.90 -8.04
N GLU A 210 -1.50 -11.90 -7.23
CA GLU A 210 -1.59 -11.06 -6.03
C GLU A 210 -0.45 -11.36 -5.03
N THR A 211 -0.14 -12.63 -4.81
CA THR A 211 0.99 -13.03 -3.95
C THR A 211 2.33 -12.60 -4.55
N ALA A 212 2.54 -12.82 -5.84
CA ALA A 212 3.79 -12.44 -6.52
C ALA A 212 4.00 -10.92 -6.52
N THR A 213 2.95 -10.14 -6.77
CA THR A 213 3.03 -8.65 -6.75
C THR A 213 3.26 -8.12 -5.33
N LEU A 214 2.66 -8.73 -4.31
CA LEU A 214 2.92 -8.39 -2.90
C LEU A 214 4.37 -8.65 -2.52
N LEU A 215 4.90 -9.84 -2.85
CA LEU A 215 6.28 -10.20 -2.55
C LEU A 215 7.27 -9.32 -3.33
N ALA A 216 7.04 -9.11 -4.61
CA ALA A 216 7.88 -8.24 -5.44
C ALA A 216 7.86 -6.79 -4.94
N GLY A 217 6.68 -6.26 -4.59
CA GLY A 217 6.54 -4.93 -4.00
C GLY A 217 7.24 -4.81 -2.65
N GLY A 218 7.10 -5.81 -1.78
CA GLY A 218 7.78 -5.85 -0.48
C GLY A 218 9.31 -5.89 -0.63
N LEU A 219 9.84 -6.76 -1.49
CA LEU A 219 11.27 -6.84 -1.78
C LEU A 219 11.80 -5.53 -2.38
N LEU A 220 11.03 -4.92 -3.29
CA LEU A 220 11.38 -3.63 -3.89
C LEU A 220 11.49 -2.53 -2.82
N LEU A 221 10.54 -2.46 -1.89
CA LEU A 221 10.58 -1.50 -0.78
C LEU A 221 11.77 -1.75 0.13
N ILE A 222 12.04 -2.99 0.52
CA ILE A 222 13.18 -3.36 1.37
C ILE A 222 14.52 -2.96 0.72
N ALA A 223 14.66 -3.18 -0.60
CA ALA A 223 15.88 -2.84 -1.33
C ALA A 223 16.04 -1.33 -1.55
N LEU A 224 14.95 -0.62 -1.83
CA LEU A 224 14.98 0.75 -2.32
C LEU A 224 14.94 1.80 -1.22
N ILE A 225 14.07 1.61 -0.20
CA ILE A 225 13.84 2.62 0.85
C ILE A 225 15.11 3.00 1.62
N PRO A 226 15.99 2.07 2.03
CA PRO A 226 17.20 2.42 2.79
C PRO A 226 18.23 3.23 1.99
N VAL A 227 18.16 3.18 0.65
CA VAL A 227 19.12 3.84 -0.25
C VAL A 227 18.62 5.22 -0.70
N LEU A 228 17.31 5.39 -0.76
CA LEU A 228 16.69 6.62 -1.25
C LEU A 228 16.65 7.72 -0.19
N ARG A 229 16.71 8.96 -0.67
CA ARG A 229 16.35 10.12 0.16
C ARG A 229 14.86 10.06 0.53
N PRO A 230 14.43 10.51 1.73
CA PRO A 230 13.05 10.34 2.21
C PRO A 230 11.96 10.78 1.23
N ARG A 231 12.17 11.89 0.52
CA ARG A 231 11.22 12.38 -0.50
C ARG A 231 11.01 11.39 -1.65
N TYR A 232 12.08 10.71 -2.08
CA TYR A 232 11.99 9.71 -3.15
C TYR A 232 11.45 8.37 -2.64
N ALA A 233 11.69 8.05 -1.36
CA ALA A 233 11.09 6.91 -0.69
C ALA A 233 9.56 7.04 -0.65
N VAL A 234 9.03 8.21 -0.26
CA VAL A 234 7.58 8.48 -0.31
C VAL A 234 7.06 8.41 -1.74
N ALA A 235 7.75 9.04 -2.69
CA ALA A 235 7.35 9.03 -4.09
C ALA A 235 7.30 7.61 -4.67
N SER A 236 8.27 6.74 -4.33
CA SER A 236 8.30 5.35 -4.79
C SER A 236 7.15 4.51 -4.23
N PHE A 237 6.79 4.67 -2.96
CA PHE A 237 5.63 3.99 -2.37
C PHE A 237 4.32 4.49 -2.98
N THR A 238 4.18 5.80 -3.20
CA THR A 238 3.02 6.38 -3.87
C THR A 238 2.90 5.85 -5.31
N ALA A 239 4.00 5.81 -6.05
CA ALA A 239 4.02 5.28 -7.41
C ALA A 239 3.63 3.79 -7.46
N LEU A 240 4.15 2.97 -6.52
CA LEU A 240 3.77 1.56 -6.39
C LEU A 240 2.28 1.42 -6.08
N SER A 241 1.75 2.21 -5.15
CA SER A 241 0.33 2.21 -4.80
C SER A 241 -0.56 2.57 -5.99
N LEU A 242 -0.19 3.61 -6.73
CA LEU A 242 -0.90 4.02 -7.95
C LEU A 242 -0.85 2.93 -9.02
N LEU A 243 0.28 2.24 -9.17
CA LEU A 243 0.45 1.14 -10.12
C LEU A 243 -0.45 -0.05 -9.76
N LEU A 244 -0.55 -0.41 -8.48
CA LEU A 244 -1.44 -1.48 -8.02
C LEU A 244 -2.92 -1.14 -8.24
N VAL A 245 -3.32 0.11 -7.96
CA VAL A 245 -4.69 0.58 -8.21
C VAL A 245 -4.99 0.61 -9.71
N ALA A 246 -4.08 1.17 -10.51
CA ALA A 246 -4.23 1.22 -11.96
C ALA A 246 -4.25 -0.17 -12.59
N GLY A 247 -3.41 -1.09 -12.10
CA GLY A 247 -3.41 -2.49 -12.53
C GLY A 247 -4.74 -3.19 -12.24
N GLY A 248 -5.31 -2.98 -11.05
CA GLY A 248 -6.64 -3.47 -10.70
C GLY A 248 -7.74 -2.88 -11.57
N TYR A 249 -7.68 -1.58 -11.83
CA TYR A 249 -8.62 -0.90 -12.72
C TYR A 249 -8.53 -1.45 -14.15
N LEU A 250 -7.34 -1.59 -14.70
CA LEU A 250 -7.14 -2.15 -16.05
C LEU A 250 -7.59 -3.62 -16.13
N ALA A 251 -7.28 -4.45 -15.12
CA ALA A 251 -7.74 -5.83 -15.06
C ALA A 251 -9.28 -5.92 -15.07
N PHE A 252 -9.94 -5.02 -14.32
CA PHE A 252 -11.40 -4.94 -14.31
C PHE A 252 -11.97 -4.55 -15.68
N PHE A 253 -11.42 -3.55 -16.34
CA PHE A 253 -11.93 -3.09 -17.65
C PHE A 253 -11.61 -4.05 -18.80
N ALA A 254 -10.39 -4.65 -18.81
CA ALA A 254 -9.96 -5.51 -19.91
C ALA A 254 -10.60 -6.91 -19.86
N GLY A 255 -10.75 -7.48 -18.66
CA GLY A 255 -11.18 -8.89 -18.50
C GLY A 255 -12.23 -9.10 -17.43
N ARG A 256 -12.77 -8.04 -16.81
CA ARG A 256 -13.64 -8.11 -15.63
C ARG A 256 -13.02 -8.92 -14.47
N TRP A 257 -11.71 -8.92 -14.42
CA TRP A 257 -10.95 -9.62 -13.40
C TRP A 257 -10.86 -8.79 -12.12
N LEU A 258 -11.19 -9.44 -11.01
CA LEU A 258 -11.06 -8.82 -9.69
C LEU A 258 -9.64 -9.03 -9.16
N PHE A 259 -8.84 -7.96 -9.18
CA PHE A 259 -7.52 -7.89 -8.59
C PHE A 259 -7.57 -7.02 -7.32
N ASP A 260 -7.09 -7.55 -6.22
CA ASP A 260 -7.11 -6.86 -4.92
C ASP A 260 -5.84 -6.04 -4.67
N GLY A 261 -5.73 -4.91 -5.34
CA GLY A 261 -4.62 -3.98 -5.16
C GLY A 261 -4.67 -3.22 -3.82
N VAL A 262 -5.87 -3.01 -3.28
CA VAL A 262 -6.04 -2.22 -2.05
C VAL A 262 -5.51 -2.97 -0.83
N SER A 263 -5.86 -4.25 -0.67
CA SER A 263 -5.33 -5.08 0.42
C SER A 263 -3.80 -5.18 0.37
N GLN A 264 -3.21 -5.22 -0.83
CA GLN A 264 -1.75 -5.22 -0.99
C GLN A 264 -1.12 -3.93 -0.49
N ILE A 265 -1.72 -2.76 -0.81
CA ILE A 265 -1.24 -1.46 -0.31
C ILE A 265 -1.31 -1.42 1.22
N LEU A 266 -2.41 -1.90 1.81
CA LEU A 266 -2.58 -1.96 3.26
C LEU A 266 -1.55 -2.88 3.94
N LEU A 267 -1.17 -3.99 3.30
CA LEU A 267 -0.14 -4.90 3.80
C LEU A 267 1.28 -4.35 3.63
N LEU A 268 1.55 -3.58 2.57
CA LEU A 268 2.85 -2.96 2.32
C LEU A 268 3.06 -1.67 3.14
N ALA A 269 2.00 -0.98 3.52
CA ALA A 269 2.09 0.29 4.26
C ALA A 269 2.85 0.18 5.59
N PRO A 270 2.60 -0.78 6.50
CA PRO A 270 3.38 -0.93 7.73
C PRO A 270 4.85 -1.24 7.47
N VAL A 271 5.16 -2.03 6.45
CA VAL A 271 6.56 -2.30 6.04
C VAL A 271 7.24 -1.01 5.59
N PHE A 272 6.56 -0.22 4.76
CA PHE A 272 7.05 1.09 4.31
C PHE A 272 7.27 2.04 5.49
N ILE A 273 6.31 2.17 6.41
CA ILE A 273 6.40 3.05 7.58
C ILE A 273 7.60 2.66 8.46
N LEU A 274 7.80 1.37 8.70
CA LEU A 274 8.90 0.86 9.50
C LEU A 274 10.27 1.13 8.84
N LEU A 275 10.39 0.87 7.55
CA LEU A 275 11.62 1.14 6.80
C LEU A 275 11.93 2.64 6.73
N LEU A 276 10.92 3.47 6.45
CA LEU A 276 11.10 4.93 6.41
C LEU A 276 11.48 5.47 7.80
N GLY A 277 10.82 5.01 8.86
CA GLY A 277 11.15 5.37 10.23
C GLY A 277 12.61 5.06 10.58
N ASN A 278 13.06 3.83 10.29
CA ASN A 278 14.45 3.44 10.51
C ASN A 278 15.44 4.31 9.71
N THR A 279 15.14 4.63 8.44
CA THR A 279 16.01 5.48 7.62
C THR A 279 16.07 6.91 8.15
N LEU A 280 14.96 7.46 8.63
CA LEU A 280 14.90 8.80 9.23
C LEU A 280 15.68 8.85 10.54
N ILE A 281 15.52 7.87 11.43
CA ILE A 281 16.27 7.77 12.68
C ILE A 281 17.77 7.66 12.40
N ALA A 282 18.17 6.79 11.46
CA ALA A 282 19.57 6.65 11.08
C ALA A 282 20.16 7.94 10.47
N ALA A 283 19.39 8.66 9.67
CA ALA A 283 19.80 9.95 9.10
C ALA A 283 19.96 11.02 10.17
N ASP A 284 19.05 11.10 11.15
CA ASP A 284 19.13 12.05 12.27
C ASP A 284 20.34 11.74 13.16
N SER A 285 20.60 10.47 13.47
CA SER A 285 21.76 10.05 14.24
C SER A 285 23.08 10.44 13.57
N ARG A 286 23.22 10.17 12.26
CA ARG A 286 24.40 10.57 11.47
C ARG A 286 24.61 12.10 11.46
N ARG A 287 23.52 12.84 11.35
CA ARG A 287 23.55 14.30 11.39
C ARG A 287 24.06 14.81 12.75
N ARG A 288 23.52 14.28 13.85
CA ARG A 288 23.97 14.64 15.21
C ARG A 288 25.45 14.31 15.44
N GLU A 289 25.91 13.14 14.99
CA GLU A 289 27.32 12.76 15.08
C GLU A 289 28.21 13.72 14.30
N ALA A 290 27.82 14.11 13.08
CA ALA A 290 28.57 15.08 12.27
C ALA A 290 28.60 16.47 12.92
N GLU A 291 27.51 16.94 13.52
CA GLU A 291 27.43 18.20 14.25
C GLU A 291 28.34 18.19 15.49
N LEU A 292 28.34 17.11 16.27
CA LEU A 292 29.22 16.93 17.42
C LEU A 292 30.72 16.91 17.03
N GLN A 293 31.04 16.21 15.93
CA GLN A 293 32.42 16.19 15.42
C GLN A 293 32.89 17.59 14.99
N LEU A 294 32.02 18.32 14.29
CA LEU A 294 32.32 19.69 13.88
C LEU A 294 32.52 20.62 15.09
N GLN A 295 31.66 20.48 16.11
CA GLN A 295 31.77 21.27 17.33
C GLN A 295 33.11 20.97 18.05
N ARG A 296 33.48 19.70 18.26
CA ARG A 296 34.75 19.31 18.85
C ARG A 296 35.93 19.86 18.08
N SER A 297 35.91 19.77 16.76
CA SER A 297 36.97 20.31 15.91
C SER A 297 37.12 21.84 16.06
N ARG A 298 36.00 22.56 16.19
CA ARG A 298 36.02 24.02 16.45
C ARG A 298 36.57 24.35 17.84
N GLU A 299 36.20 23.60 18.86
CA GLU A 299 36.70 23.78 20.24
C GLU A 299 38.20 23.51 20.30
N ASP A 300 38.69 22.44 19.67
CA ASP A 300 40.13 22.13 19.61
C ASP A 300 40.91 23.21 18.85
N ALA A 301 40.37 23.70 17.72
CA ALA A 301 40.97 24.79 16.96
C ALA A 301 41.03 26.11 17.79
N ALA A 302 39.96 26.44 18.52
CA ALA A 302 39.90 27.60 19.38
C ALA A 302 40.89 27.50 20.55
N ARG A 303 41.03 26.29 21.15
CA ARG A 303 42.02 26.04 22.22
C ARG A 303 43.44 26.24 21.71
N VAL A 304 43.80 25.64 20.59
CA VAL A 304 45.13 25.80 19.99
C VAL A 304 45.41 27.24 19.61
N ALA A 305 44.44 27.96 19.06
CA ALA A 305 44.58 29.39 18.78
C ALA A 305 44.78 30.24 20.03
N GLY A 306 44.09 29.91 21.14
CA GLY A 306 44.26 30.53 22.44
C GLY A 306 45.66 30.32 23.04
N GLU A 307 46.16 29.07 22.98
CA GLU A 307 47.51 28.71 23.44
C GLU A 307 48.59 29.46 22.63
N LEU A 308 48.45 29.53 21.30
CA LEU A 308 49.38 30.28 20.45
C LEU A 308 49.33 31.80 20.70
N TYR A 309 48.13 32.32 20.96
CA TYR A 309 47.99 33.74 21.34
C TYR A 309 48.69 34.07 22.68
N ALA A 310 48.53 33.20 23.65
CA ALA A 310 49.21 33.33 24.93
C ALA A 310 50.74 33.25 24.76
N ALA A 311 51.25 32.28 23.98
CA ALA A 311 52.66 32.14 23.66
C ALA A 311 53.21 33.40 22.97
N ARG A 312 52.48 33.97 22.01
CA ARG A 312 52.85 35.26 21.36
C ARG A 312 52.97 36.39 22.36
N ARG A 313 52.01 36.50 23.27
CA ARG A 313 52.04 37.55 24.32
C ARG A 313 53.28 37.45 25.22
N ILE A 314 53.63 36.21 25.60
CA ILE A 314 54.85 35.94 26.40
C ILE A 314 56.07 36.32 25.57
N GLN A 315 56.20 35.88 24.33
CA GLN A 315 57.32 36.13 23.47
C GLN A 315 57.54 37.66 23.23
N MET A 316 56.47 38.35 22.90
CA MET A 316 56.54 39.82 22.69
C MET A 316 56.87 40.58 23.98
N GLY A 317 56.46 40.05 25.15
CA GLY A 317 56.78 40.62 26.45
C GLY A 317 58.24 40.43 26.88
N MET A 318 58.96 39.47 26.26
CA MET A 318 60.40 39.27 26.48
C MET A 318 61.26 40.28 25.75
N LEU A 319 60.74 40.93 24.71
CA LEU A 319 61.51 41.92 23.92
C LEU A 319 61.62 43.21 24.68
N PRO A 320 62.80 43.89 24.67
CA PRO A 320 62.96 45.12 25.33
C PRO A 320 62.20 46.26 24.66
N ASN A 321 61.71 47.23 25.42
CA ASN A 321 61.09 48.43 24.86
C ASN A 321 62.15 49.54 24.84
N PRO A 322 62.74 49.82 23.67
CA PRO A 322 63.83 50.79 23.59
C PRO A 322 63.43 52.18 24.11
N LYS A 323 62.19 52.58 23.89
CA LYS A 323 61.72 53.94 24.36
C LYS A 323 61.67 54.05 25.88
N MET A 324 61.49 52.92 26.60
CA MET A 324 61.50 52.94 28.07
C MET A 324 62.92 52.80 28.61
N ILE A 325 63.73 51.90 28.02
CA ILE A 325 65.11 51.65 28.49
C ILE A 325 66.00 52.84 28.26
N PHE A 326 65.85 53.57 27.15
CA PHE A 326 66.71 54.75 26.76
C PHE A 326 65.95 56.04 26.87
N ALA A 327 64.99 56.19 27.79
CA ALA A 327 64.19 57.42 27.96
C ALA A 327 65.05 58.62 28.33
N ASP A 328 66.11 58.45 29.10
CA ASP A 328 66.98 59.44 29.60
C ASP A 328 68.28 59.62 28.76
N GLU A 329 68.50 58.76 27.77
CA GLU A 329 69.69 58.79 26.92
C GLU A 329 69.58 59.84 25.83
N ARG A 330 70.44 60.83 25.89
CA ARG A 330 70.44 61.97 24.95
C ARG A 330 71.40 61.82 23.77
N ARG A 331 72.26 60.84 23.81
CA ARG A 331 73.29 60.66 22.77
C ARG A 331 72.73 59.86 21.54
N CYS A 332 71.73 59.06 21.74
CA CYS A 332 71.13 58.29 20.66
C CYS A 332 69.62 58.06 20.88
N SER A 333 68.88 57.82 19.79
CA SER A 333 67.48 57.40 19.83
C SER A 333 67.34 56.01 19.15
N ILE A 334 66.74 55.06 19.84
CA ILE A 334 66.58 53.70 19.36
C ILE A 334 65.10 53.37 19.15
N ALA A 335 64.80 52.88 18.00
CA ALA A 335 63.47 52.35 17.66
C ALA A 335 63.66 50.90 17.18
N ALA A 336 62.77 50.00 17.63
CA ALA A 336 62.73 48.65 17.18
C ALA A 336 61.25 48.19 16.96
N LEU A 337 61.02 47.40 15.93
CA LEU A 337 59.73 46.79 15.57
C LEU A 337 59.99 45.38 15.22
N LEU A 338 59.11 44.47 15.70
CA LEU A 338 59.10 43.08 15.33
C LEU A 338 57.65 42.64 15.06
N GLU A 339 57.38 42.13 13.87
CA GLU A 339 56.14 41.54 13.47
C GLU A 339 56.37 40.10 13.03
N PRO A 340 56.09 39.11 13.91
CA PRO A 340 56.23 37.72 13.53
C PRO A 340 55.30 37.32 12.37
N ALA A 341 55.80 36.58 11.38
CA ALA A 341 55.05 36.10 10.22
C ALA A 341 53.99 35.04 10.57
N GLN A 342 54.12 34.38 11.70
CA GLN A 342 53.17 33.44 12.29
C GLN A 342 52.73 33.88 13.69
N ALA A 343 51.93 33.08 14.38
CA ALA A 343 51.52 33.41 15.76
C ALA A 343 52.72 33.65 16.69
N VAL A 344 53.78 32.89 16.51
CA VAL A 344 55.10 33.05 17.20
C VAL A 344 56.20 32.87 16.17
N GLY A 345 57.35 33.50 16.41
CA GLY A 345 58.48 33.51 15.47
C GLY A 345 59.85 33.21 16.11
N GLY A 346 60.90 33.05 15.25
CA GLY A 346 62.28 32.88 15.66
C GLY A 346 63.05 34.18 15.81
N ASP A 347 62.53 35.28 15.24
CA ASP A 347 63.17 36.57 15.24
C ASP A 347 63.17 37.20 16.64
N TYR A 348 64.25 37.89 16.97
CA TYR A 348 64.33 38.72 18.16
C TYR A 348 65.27 39.89 17.95
N TYR A 349 65.09 40.89 18.78
CA TYR A 349 66.08 41.94 18.98
C TYR A 349 66.37 42.17 20.45
N ASP A 350 67.56 42.68 20.77
CA ASP A 350 67.90 43.10 22.09
C ASP A 350 68.68 44.40 22.04
N CYS A 351 68.59 45.27 23.10
CA CYS A 351 69.24 46.48 23.17
C CYS A 351 69.50 46.87 24.65
N PHE A 352 70.76 47.08 25.03
CA PHE A 352 71.15 47.40 26.39
C PHE A 352 72.51 48.11 26.41
N MET A 353 72.83 48.80 27.49
CA MET A 353 74.16 49.47 27.70
C MET A 353 75.10 48.39 28.27
N LEU A 354 76.31 48.21 27.69
CA LEU A 354 77.38 47.41 28.19
C LEU A 354 78.14 48.12 29.32
N ASP A 355 78.32 49.40 29.16
CA ASP A 355 78.86 50.34 30.14
C ASP A 355 78.37 51.77 29.82
N GLU A 356 78.86 52.79 30.52
CA GLU A 356 78.43 54.20 30.31
C GLU A 356 78.70 54.74 28.88
N GLN A 357 79.52 54.04 28.10
CA GLN A 357 79.91 54.53 26.76
C GLN A 357 79.58 53.57 25.61
N ARG A 358 79.26 52.36 25.90
CA ARG A 358 79.03 51.28 24.89
C ARG A 358 77.62 50.73 24.92
N LEU A 359 77.00 50.84 23.77
CA LEU A 359 75.65 50.26 23.48
C LEU A 359 75.76 48.98 22.73
N CYS A 360 75.05 47.94 23.18
CA CYS A 360 74.85 46.65 22.46
C CYS A 360 73.51 46.67 21.76
N LEU A 361 73.50 46.39 20.46
CA LEU A 361 72.31 46.07 19.67
C LEU A 361 72.49 44.69 19.09
N ALA A 362 71.54 43.81 19.37
CA ALA A 362 71.50 42.46 18.83
C ALA A 362 70.25 42.23 18.01
N ILE A 363 70.40 41.61 16.86
CA ILE A 363 69.29 41.13 16.02
C ILE A 363 69.59 39.67 15.71
N GLY A 364 68.66 38.77 15.96
CA GLY A 364 68.78 37.33 15.68
C GLY A 364 67.55 36.79 14.97
N ASP A 365 67.80 35.85 14.06
CA ASP A 365 66.77 35.03 13.42
C ASP A 365 67.10 33.57 13.65
N VAL A 366 66.22 32.84 14.32
CA VAL A 366 66.37 31.41 14.61
C VAL A 366 65.76 30.64 13.45
N SER A 367 66.51 29.76 12.84
CA SER A 367 66.06 28.92 11.73
C SER A 367 64.89 28.07 12.15
N GLY A 368 63.77 28.10 11.34
CA GLY A 368 62.52 27.41 11.58
C GLY A 368 61.36 28.36 11.79
N LYS A 369 60.19 27.84 12.08
CA LYS A 369 58.96 28.61 12.29
C LYS A 369 58.12 28.00 13.43
N GLY A 370 57.23 28.83 14.01
CA GLY A 370 56.32 28.39 15.06
C GLY A 370 56.96 28.16 16.43
N VAL A 371 56.33 27.32 17.26
CA VAL A 371 56.73 27.17 18.68
C VAL A 371 58.18 26.68 18.90
N PRO A 372 58.75 25.75 18.13
CA PRO A 372 60.14 25.36 18.32
C PRO A 372 61.09 26.54 18.10
N ALA A 373 60.92 27.32 17.05
CA ALA A 373 61.75 28.49 16.76
C ALA A 373 61.62 29.54 17.84
N SER A 374 60.44 29.79 18.38
CA SER A 374 60.20 30.75 19.47
C SER A 374 60.87 30.35 20.79
N LEU A 375 60.96 29.06 21.09
CA LEU A 375 61.68 28.56 22.27
C LEU A 375 63.21 28.79 22.13
N PHE A 376 63.78 28.50 20.97
CA PHE A 376 65.19 28.77 20.69
C PHE A 376 65.47 30.25 20.69
N MET A 377 64.56 31.10 20.17
CA MET A 377 64.64 32.53 20.26
C MET A 377 64.76 33.02 21.73
N ALA A 378 63.87 32.52 22.61
CA ALA A 378 63.88 32.88 24.03
C ALA A 378 65.20 32.52 24.70
N ILE A 379 65.73 31.31 24.40
CA ILE A 379 67.03 30.86 24.91
C ILE A 379 68.15 31.76 24.38
N SER A 380 68.21 32.03 23.09
CA SER A 380 69.21 32.84 22.42
C SER A 380 69.25 34.26 22.99
N LYS A 381 68.08 34.88 23.13
CA LYS A 381 67.95 36.19 23.73
C LYS A 381 68.46 36.23 25.18
N THR A 382 68.09 35.25 25.99
CA THR A 382 68.51 35.18 27.39
C THR A 382 70.04 35.04 27.51
N LEU A 383 70.64 34.20 26.65
CA LEU A 383 72.08 34.02 26.60
C LEU A 383 72.80 35.26 26.15
N THR A 384 72.28 36.02 25.15
CA THR A 384 72.88 37.29 24.72
C THR A 384 72.95 38.30 25.85
N GLY A 385 71.90 38.42 26.68
CA GLY A 385 71.89 39.32 27.84
C GLY A 385 72.70 38.85 29.03
N THR A 386 73.12 37.58 29.13
CA THR A 386 73.92 37.06 30.27
C THR A 386 75.39 36.92 29.98
N LEU A 387 75.83 36.89 28.71
CA LEU A 387 77.22 36.77 28.28
C LEU A 387 77.94 38.12 28.12
N THR A 388 77.22 39.18 28.29
CA THR A 388 77.69 40.55 28.20
C THR A 388 77.68 41.25 29.56
#